data_ba26000fb51d31b3b586214f53e544da
#
_entry.id   ba26000fb51d31b3b586214f53e544da
#
_cell.length_a   1.000
_cell.length_b   1.000
_cell.length_c   1.000
_cell.angle_alpha   90.00
_cell.angle_beta   90.00
_cell.angle_gamma   90.00
#
_symmetry.space_group_name_H-M   'P 1'
#
loop_
_entity.id
_entity.type
_entity.pdbx_description
1 polymer ?
#
loop_
_entity_poly.entity_id
_entity_poly.type
_entity_poly.pdbx_seq_one_letter_code
_entity_poly.pdbx_strand_id
1 'polypeptide(L)'
;MVNGVGVNHYRMIKIRSFTIYHLPFTIPFSSLKNDTCHFSTIRLMLPLFSMQEVSLDLLNKYNVAIPRYTSYPTVPFWDEKIDSEHWERMFVRRFEESNEKEGISLYIHLPFCEKLCTFCGCNKRITTNHSVEEEYIDVLLKEWNLYRKSMNAKPVIRELHIGGGTPTFFSPENLQRMLQGILADSIVPKVHEFGFEGHPNNTTREHLQTLFELGFNRVSFGMQDSNPQVQEVINRLQPLENVIQVVKWAREIGYESVNLDLVYGLPLQTLPRIEKTIQDAISMRPDRIAFYSYAHVPWTSKAQRLFDESDLPETSEKMRLYQKGKQLFRAAGYTDIGMDHFALPTDLMVKAHNEGTLHRNFMGYTVQQTGLLLGLGVSSISDIYYGFAQNKKTIQEYYQQIDTGELAIFRGYFLSQLDQKMRQYILDIACQGKTHFHKEDLEVLRHYTFHELDELAIDDLVTWGEHGVLVTDLGKHFIRNICKAFDLKLLASAEENTKFSKAV
;
A
#
# COMPACT_ATOMS: atom_id res chain seq x y z
N MET A 1 30.30 -39.94 -46.07
CA MET A 1 30.65 -40.64 -44.84
C MET A 1 30.16 -39.72 -43.71
N VAL A 2 28.98 -40.01 -43.24
CA VAL A 2 28.60 -40.69 -42.02
C VAL A 2 28.67 -39.81 -40.78
N ASN A 3 27.50 -39.27 -40.40
CA ASN A 3 26.74 -39.50 -39.19
C ASN A 3 27.17 -38.81 -37.85
N GLY A 4 26.17 -38.21 -37.22
CA GLY A 4 26.12 -38.02 -35.81
C GLY A 4 24.98 -37.08 -35.36
N VAL A 5 23.74 -37.60 -35.35
CA VAL A 5 22.57 -36.95 -34.77
C VAL A 5 22.58 -37.26 -33.29
N GLY A 6 22.63 -36.22 -32.44
CA GLY A 6 22.45 -36.32 -31.00
C GLY A 6 21.00 -35.97 -30.60
N VAL A 7 20.24 -37.00 -30.20
CA VAL A 7 18.87 -36.89 -29.68
C VAL A 7 18.94 -36.62 -28.19
N ASN A 8 18.49 -35.44 -27.78
CA ASN A 8 18.28 -35.13 -26.33
C ASN A 8 16.93 -35.71 -25.88
N HIS A 9 17.00 -36.62 -24.92
CA HIS A 9 15.87 -37.23 -24.25
C HIS A 9 15.20 -36.23 -23.27
N TYR A 10 13.99 -35.80 -23.58
CA TYR A 10 13.11 -35.19 -22.58
C TYR A 10 12.56 -36.26 -21.63
N ARG A 11 12.85 -36.13 -20.35
CA ARG A 11 12.27 -36.93 -19.27
C ARG A 11 10.86 -36.40 -18.98
N MET A 12 9.83 -37.12 -19.38
CA MET A 12 8.45 -36.89 -18.92
C MET A 12 8.32 -37.24 -17.47
N ILE A 13 7.97 -36.28 -16.63
CA ILE A 13 7.56 -36.48 -15.26
C ILE A 13 6.07 -36.81 -15.27
N LYS A 14 5.73 -38.04 -14.89
CA LYS A 14 4.35 -38.52 -14.73
C LYS A 14 3.74 -37.88 -13.47
N ILE A 15 2.77 -36.98 -13.64
CA ILE A 15 1.93 -36.46 -12.55
C ILE A 15 0.88 -37.55 -12.24
N ARG A 16 0.86 -38.02 -10.99
CA ARG A 16 -0.20 -38.91 -10.49
C ARG A 16 -1.49 -38.11 -10.28
N SER A 17 -2.55 -38.51 -10.95
CA SER A 17 -3.91 -37.98 -10.79
C SER A 17 -4.46 -38.32 -9.40
N PHE A 18 -4.85 -37.29 -8.65
CA PHE A 18 -5.69 -37.47 -7.45
C PHE A 18 -7.16 -37.40 -7.86
N THR A 19 -7.88 -38.48 -7.66
CA THR A 19 -9.35 -38.53 -7.81
C THR A 19 -9.97 -38.21 -6.45
N ILE A 20 -10.71 -37.09 -6.37
CA ILE A 20 -11.49 -36.74 -5.16
C ILE A 20 -12.87 -37.37 -5.30
N TYR A 21 -13.20 -38.33 -4.40
CA TYR A 21 -14.53 -38.87 -4.26
C TYR A 21 -15.37 -37.94 -3.37
N HIS A 22 -16.43 -37.38 -3.93
CA HIS A 22 -17.52 -36.77 -3.17
C HIS A 22 -18.44 -37.86 -2.63
N LEU A 23 -18.53 -38.01 -1.32
CA LEU A 23 -19.59 -38.78 -0.65
C LEU A 23 -20.66 -37.82 -0.11
N PRO A 24 -21.94 -37.98 -0.43
CA PRO A 24 -23.02 -37.25 0.19
C PRO A 24 -23.40 -37.89 1.51
N PHE A 25 -23.26 -37.21 2.63
CA PHE A 25 -23.85 -37.64 3.90
C PHE A 25 -25.20 -36.96 4.09
N THR A 26 -26.27 -37.72 3.95
CA THR A 26 -27.61 -37.42 4.48
C THR A 26 -27.78 -38.15 5.79
N ILE A 27 -28.01 -37.45 6.89
CA ILE A 27 -28.38 -38.03 8.18
C ILE A 27 -29.88 -37.81 8.39
N PRO A 28 -30.71 -38.86 8.60
CA PRO A 28 -32.11 -38.63 8.96
C PRO A 28 -32.26 -38.41 10.45
N PHE A 29 -33.03 -37.38 10.80
CA PHE A 29 -33.51 -37.14 12.17
C PHE A 29 -34.57 -38.15 12.54
N SER A 30 -34.32 -39.02 13.52
CA SER A 30 -35.37 -39.58 14.37
C SER A 30 -34.78 -40.15 15.67
N SER A 31 -35.31 -39.64 16.79
CA SER A 31 -35.40 -40.23 18.13
C SER A 31 -34.11 -40.60 18.88
N LEU A 32 -33.76 -39.79 19.90
CA LEU A 32 -33.11 -40.29 21.09
C LEU A 32 -33.72 -39.68 22.33
N LYS A 33 -34.25 -40.56 23.19
CA LYS A 33 -34.70 -40.29 24.56
C LYS A 33 -33.49 -40.22 25.50
N ASN A 34 -33.68 -39.44 26.57
CA ASN A 34 -32.86 -39.24 27.76
C ASN A 34 -31.87 -40.37 28.10
N ASP A 35 -30.61 -39.94 28.25
CA ASP A 35 -29.74 -40.48 29.27
C ASP A 35 -28.57 -39.52 29.53
N THR A 36 -28.27 -39.33 30.83
CA THR A 36 -27.21 -38.54 31.39
C THR A 36 -25.86 -38.84 30.77
N CYS A 37 -25.26 -37.89 30.06
CA CYS A 37 -23.94 -38.03 29.49
C CYS A 37 -22.95 -36.98 30.01
N HIS A 38 -21.87 -37.46 30.58
CA HIS A 38 -20.68 -36.73 30.93
C HIS A 38 -20.18 -35.87 29.75
N PHE A 39 -20.03 -34.57 29.98
CA PHE A 39 -19.35 -33.68 29.04
C PHE A 39 -17.86 -34.04 28.93
N SER A 40 -17.51 -34.92 28.02
CA SER A 40 -16.14 -34.99 27.51
C SER A 40 -15.92 -33.90 26.48
N THR A 41 -15.02 -33.00 26.82
CA THR A 41 -14.60 -31.86 26.00
C THR A 41 -14.09 -32.37 24.64
N ILE A 42 -14.90 -32.28 23.59
CA ILE A 42 -14.42 -32.47 22.21
C ILE A 42 -13.57 -31.25 21.90
N ARG A 43 -12.27 -31.40 22.05
CA ARG A 43 -11.28 -30.46 21.52
C ARG A 43 -11.34 -30.58 19.98
N LEU A 44 -12.09 -29.71 19.33
CA LEU A 44 -11.98 -29.52 17.88
C LEU A 44 -10.52 -29.18 17.59
N MET A 45 -9.76 -30.17 17.12
CA MET A 45 -8.48 -29.92 16.48
C MET A 45 -8.79 -29.21 15.15
N LEU A 46 -8.83 -27.89 15.16
CA LEU A 46 -8.62 -27.13 13.94
C LEU A 46 -7.28 -27.58 13.34
N PRO A 47 -7.19 -27.83 12.04
CA PRO A 47 -5.91 -28.14 11.43
C PRO A 47 -4.99 -26.96 11.72
N LEU A 48 -3.93 -27.21 12.47
CA LEU A 48 -2.79 -26.31 12.55
C LEU A 48 -2.26 -26.18 11.12
N PHE A 49 -2.66 -25.13 10.42
CA PHE A 49 -1.92 -24.69 9.24
C PHE A 49 -0.51 -24.35 9.74
N SER A 50 0.40 -25.29 9.58
CA SER A 50 1.82 -25.01 9.79
C SER A 50 2.19 -23.94 8.74
N MET A 51 2.37 -22.71 9.18
CA MET A 51 3.02 -21.72 8.34
C MET A 51 4.38 -22.29 7.97
N GLN A 52 4.64 -22.45 6.68
CA GLN A 52 5.94 -22.89 6.20
C GLN A 52 6.95 -21.84 6.67
N GLU A 53 7.88 -22.26 7.52
CA GLU A 53 8.87 -21.36 8.08
C GLU A 53 9.80 -20.91 6.96
N VAL A 54 9.93 -19.60 6.74
CA VAL A 54 10.81 -19.09 5.69
C VAL A 54 12.24 -19.37 6.10
N SER A 55 13.01 -20.09 5.28
CA SER A 55 14.39 -20.45 5.59
C SER A 55 15.31 -19.23 5.59
N LEU A 56 16.36 -19.26 6.39
CA LEU A 56 17.37 -18.20 6.40
C LEU A 56 18.06 -18.02 5.03
N ASP A 57 18.25 -19.12 4.30
CA ASP A 57 18.86 -19.06 2.97
C ASP A 57 17.99 -18.28 1.98
N LEU A 58 16.66 -18.51 1.97
CA LEU A 58 15.73 -17.74 1.17
C LEU A 58 15.71 -16.26 1.60
N LEU A 59 15.71 -15.99 2.90
CA LEU A 59 15.77 -14.61 3.40
C LEU A 59 17.03 -13.90 2.92
N ASN A 60 18.18 -14.53 3.01
CA ASN A 60 19.44 -13.95 2.57
C ASN A 60 19.47 -13.74 1.05
N LYS A 61 18.96 -14.70 0.27
CA LYS A 61 18.89 -14.61 -1.20
C LYS A 61 18.01 -13.46 -1.67
N TYR A 62 16.85 -13.26 -1.03
CA TYR A 62 15.84 -12.32 -1.49
C TYR A 62 15.78 -10.99 -0.71
N ASN A 63 16.60 -10.79 0.34
CA ASN A 63 16.69 -9.53 1.08
C ASN A 63 17.60 -8.52 0.35
N VAL A 64 17.24 -8.21 -0.87
CA VAL A 64 17.95 -7.27 -1.75
C VAL A 64 17.17 -5.95 -1.89
N ALA A 65 17.83 -4.88 -2.35
CA ALA A 65 17.21 -3.58 -2.55
C ALA A 65 16.23 -3.64 -3.73
N ILE A 66 14.93 -3.50 -3.45
CA ILE A 66 13.86 -3.62 -4.45
C ILE A 66 12.77 -2.57 -4.22
N PRO A 67 12.15 -2.00 -5.28
CA PRO A 67 11.03 -1.09 -5.17
C PRO A 67 9.83 -1.68 -4.42
N ARG A 68 8.98 -0.82 -3.86
CA ARG A 68 7.66 -1.20 -3.32
C ARG A 68 6.57 -1.28 -4.39
N TYR A 69 6.91 -0.98 -5.65
CA TYR A 69 6.01 -1.02 -6.81
C TYR A 69 4.67 -0.29 -6.57
N THR A 70 4.76 0.94 -6.09
CA THR A 70 3.63 1.90 -6.08
C THR A 70 3.46 2.57 -7.43
N SER A 71 4.44 2.42 -8.33
CA SER A 71 4.42 2.81 -9.74
C SER A 71 5.34 1.89 -10.54
N TYR A 72 5.12 1.83 -11.85
CA TYR A 72 6.07 1.30 -12.82
C TYR A 72 6.01 2.15 -14.10
N PRO A 73 7.16 2.68 -14.58
CA PRO A 73 8.49 2.67 -13.95
C PRO A 73 8.49 3.37 -12.59
N THR A 74 9.43 2.94 -11.73
CA THR A 74 9.56 3.50 -10.37
C THR A 74 10.25 4.87 -10.40
N VAL A 75 10.00 5.68 -9.36
CA VAL A 75 10.41 7.09 -9.27
C VAL A 75 11.88 7.36 -9.62
N PRO A 76 12.89 6.51 -9.28
CA PRO A 76 14.28 6.75 -9.67
C PRO A 76 14.55 6.74 -11.19
N PHE A 77 13.62 6.21 -11.99
CA PHE A 77 13.71 6.17 -13.44
C PHE A 77 12.94 7.31 -14.13
N TRP A 78 12.38 8.26 -13.37
CA TRP A 78 11.64 9.38 -13.94
C TRP A 78 12.58 10.51 -14.35
N ASP A 79 12.20 11.20 -15.42
CA ASP A 79 12.93 12.35 -15.95
C ASP A 79 12.79 13.55 -15.01
N GLU A 80 13.88 14.32 -14.82
CA GLU A 80 13.89 15.53 -13.98
C GLU A 80 13.10 16.70 -14.60
N LYS A 81 12.77 16.62 -15.88
CA LYS A 81 11.95 17.61 -16.59
C LYS A 81 10.97 16.89 -17.50
N ILE A 82 9.72 17.27 -17.41
CA ILE A 82 8.70 16.86 -18.37
C ILE A 82 8.08 18.05 -19.05
N ASP A 83 7.61 17.85 -20.29
CA ASP A 83 6.89 18.88 -21.04
C ASP A 83 5.51 19.10 -20.40
N SER A 84 5.31 20.29 -19.80
CA SER A 84 4.08 20.67 -19.12
C SER A 84 2.87 20.73 -20.05
N GLU A 85 3.05 21.17 -21.32
CA GLU A 85 1.96 21.19 -22.28
C GLU A 85 1.58 19.78 -22.71
N HIS A 86 2.56 18.89 -22.85
CA HIS A 86 2.29 17.48 -23.14
C HIS A 86 1.58 16.81 -21.95
N TRP A 87 2.00 17.11 -20.73
CA TRP A 87 1.32 16.64 -19.51
C TRP A 87 -0.14 17.08 -19.50
N GLU A 88 -0.42 18.34 -19.73
CA GLU A 88 -1.78 18.87 -19.72
C GLU A 88 -2.64 18.21 -20.82
N ARG A 89 -2.12 18.05 -22.04
CA ARG A 89 -2.84 17.33 -23.11
C ARG A 89 -3.18 15.88 -22.73
N MET A 90 -2.25 15.16 -22.09
CA MET A 90 -2.47 13.78 -21.67
C MET A 90 -3.44 13.70 -20.47
N PHE A 91 -3.37 14.66 -19.56
CA PHE A 91 -4.30 14.81 -18.45
C PHE A 91 -5.74 15.01 -18.96
N VAL A 92 -5.94 16.00 -19.85
CA VAL A 92 -7.27 16.30 -20.45
C VAL A 92 -7.81 15.05 -21.15
N ARG A 93 -6.99 14.44 -21.98
CA ARG A 93 -7.38 13.20 -22.67
C ARG A 93 -7.84 12.12 -21.68
N ARG A 94 -7.05 11.84 -20.64
CA ARG A 94 -7.42 10.80 -19.65
C ARG A 94 -8.66 11.19 -18.86
N PHE A 95 -8.81 12.45 -18.51
CA PHE A 95 -9.98 12.96 -17.83
C PHE A 95 -11.26 12.72 -18.67
N GLU A 96 -11.23 13.04 -19.97
CA GLU A 96 -12.36 12.81 -20.90
C GLU A 96 -12.69 11.32 -21.05
N GLU A 97 -11.68 10.45 -21.08
CA GLU A 97 -11.86 9.00 -21.23
C GLU A 97 -12.48 8.35 -19.98
N SER A 98 -12.16 8.84 -18.77
CA SER A 98 -12.42 8.14 -17.50
C SER A 98 -13.45 8.80 -16.60
N ASN A 99 -13.58 10.13 -16.62
CA ASN A 99 -14.31 10.88 -15.59
C ASN A 99 -15.74 10.38 -15.34
N GLU A 100 -16.54 10.17 -16.39
CA GLU A 100 -17.93 9.73 -16.22
C GLU A 100 -18.07 8.28 -15.78
N LYS A 101 -17.17 7.41 -16.24
CA LYS A 101 -17.23 5.95 -16.03
C LYS A 101 -16.57 5.51 -14.75
N GLU A 102 -15.29 5.89 -14.62
CA GLU A 102 -14.40 5.46 -13.54
C GLU A 102 -14.32 6.49 -12.43
N GLY A 103 -14.54 7.78 -12.76
CA GLY A 103 -14.27 8.89 -11.88
C GLY A 103 -12.77 9.16 -11.73
N ILE A 104 -12.43 10.01 -10.77
CA ILE A 104 -11.06 10.35 -10.43
C ILE A 104 -10.77 10.07 -8.96
N SER A 105 -9.49 9.81 -8.66
CA SER A 105 -8.92 9.81 -7.30
C SER A 105 -8.19 11.12 -7.05
N LEU A 106 -8.31 11.68 -5.85
CA LEU A 106 -7.53 12.81 -5.39
C LEU A 106 -6.64 12.40 -4.21
N TYR A 107 -5.38 12.77 -4.26
CA TYR A 107 -4.48 12.74 -3.12
C TYR A 107 -4.08 14.16 -2.73
N ILE A 108 -4.34 14.53 -1.48
CA ILE A 108 -3.96 15.85 -0.96
C ILE A 108 -2.82 15.68 0.04
N HIS A 109 -1.68 16.28 -0.26
CA HIS A 109 -0.52 16.24 0.61
C HIS A 109 -0.49 17.45 1.54
N LEU A 110 -0.66 17.22 2.85
CA LEU A 110 -0.55 18.23 3.90
C LEU A 110 0.77 18.03 4.66
N PRO A 111 1.80 18.89 4.45
CA PRO A 111 3.18 18.57 4.83
C PRO A 111 3.53 18.85 6.28
N PHE A 112 2.69 19.49 7.08
CA PHE A 112 3.09 19.97 8.40
C PHE A 112 2.94 18.91 9.48
N CYS A 113 3.92 18.90 10.41
CA CYS A 113 3.91 18.11 11.64
C CYS A 113 4.48 18.96 12.78
N GLU A 114 3.97 18.80 13.99
CA GLU A 114 4.53 19.49 15.17
C GLU A 114 5.85 18.87 15.65
N LYS A 115 6.01 17.55 15.47
CA LYS A 115 7.19 16.81 15.93
C LYS A 115 7.78 15.93 14.84
N LEU A 116 9.10 15.75 14.91
CA LEU A 116 9.85 14.92 14.00
C LEU A 116 9.92 13.48 14.52
N CYS A 117 9.20 12.55 13.91
CA CYS A 117 9.42 11.12 14.14
C CYS A 117 10.69 10.67 13.42
N THR A 118 11.62 10.00 14.15
CA THR A 118 12.94 9.65 13.61
C THR A 118 12.90 8.60 12.52
N PHE A 119 11.88 7.74 12.49
CA PHE A 119 11.69 6.68 11.49
C PHE A 119 11.06 7.17 10.17
N CYS A 120 10.45 8.37 10.16
CA CYS A 120 9.56 8.81 9.10
C CYS A 120 10.30 9.24 7.82
N GLY A 121 9.91 8.66 6.68
CA GLY A 121 10.40 8.98 5.34
C GLY A 121 9.54 9.96 4.53
N CYS A 122 8.39 10.42 5.05
CA CYS A 122 7.48 11.32 4.32
C CYS A 122 8.11 12.69 4.07
N ASN A 123 7.68 13.36 3.00
CA ASN A 123 7.98 14.79 2.79
C ASN A 123 7.18 15.59 3.83
N LYS A 124 7.89 16.27 4.72
CA LYS A 124 7.28 17.00 5.84
C LYS A 124 8.04 18.24 6.22
N ARG A 125 7.32 19.17 6.82
CA ARG A 125 7.86 20.39 7.45
C ARG A 125 7.49 20.40 8.92
N ILE A 126 8.48 20.43 9.80
CA ILE A 126 8.26 20.50 11.25
C ILE A 126 8.03 21.97 11.65
N THR A 127 6.89 22.23 12.27
CA THR A 127 6.52 23.54 12.81
C THR A 127 5.41 23.41 13.85
N THR A 128 5.40 24.32 14.83
CA THR A 128 4.30 24.52 15.77
C THR A 128 3.51 25.81 15.46
N ASN A 129 3.87 26.48 14.38
CA ASN A 129 3.21 27.72 13.94
C ASN A 129 2.05 27.38 12.99
N HIS A 130 0.83 27.45 13.49
CA HIS A 130 -0.39 27.16 12.75
C HIS A 130 -0.79 28.25 11.73
N SER A 131 -0.17 29.44 11.77
CA SER A 131 -0.44 30.46 10.75
C SER A 131 -0.04 30.07 9.33
N VAL A 132 0.75 28.98 9.18
CA VAL A 132 1.13 28.43 7.86
C VAL A 132 -0.02 27.71 7.14
N GLU A 133 -1.11 27.39 7.84
CA GLU A 133 -2.22 26.61 7.29
C GLU A 133 -2.98 27.34 6.19
N GLU A 134 -3.35 28.60 6.45
CA GLU A 134 -4.16 29.41 5.53
C GLU A 134 -3.44 29.64 4.20
N GLU A 135 -2.18 30.06 4.23
CA GLU A 135 -1.37 30.26 3.04
C GLU A 135 -1.23 28.98 2.22
N TYR A 136 -0.98 27.85 2.90
CA TYR A 136 -0.85 26.56 2.22
C TYR A 136 -2.13 26.15 1.50
N ILE A 137 -3.29 26.33 2.14
CA ILE A 137 -4.60 26.02 1.57
C ILE A 137 -4.90 26.95 0.39
N ASP A 138 -4.58 28.24 0.48
CA ASP A 138 -4.78 29.18 -0.63
C ASP A 138 -4.00 28.77 -1.88
N VAL A 139 -2.74 28.37 -1.71
CA VAL A 139 -1.91 27.90 -2.83
C VAL A 139 -2.41 26.55 -3.36
N LEU A 140 -2.82 25.64 -2.50
CA LEU A 140 -3.39 24.34 -2.91
C LEU A 140 -4.68 24.52 -3.70
N LEU A 141 -5.55 25.43 -3.30
CA LEU A 141 -6.77 25.75 -4.05
C LEU A 141 -6.48 26.44 -5.39
N LYS A 142 -5.40 27.27 -5.49
CA LYS A 142 -4.92 27.78 -6.79
C LYS A 142 -4.49 26.61 -7.70
N GLU A 143 -3.72 25.65 -7.19
CA GLU A 143 -3.32 24.44 -7.95
C GLU A 143 -4.54 23.66 -8.45
N TRP A 144 -5.51 23.41 -7.56
CA TRP A 144 -6.77 22.78 -7.94
C TRP A 144 -7.45 23.52 -9.09
N ASN A 145 -7.53 24.85 -9.00
CA ASN A 145 -8.13 25.67 -10.03
C ASN A 145 -7.38 25.65 -11.37
N LEU A 146 -6.05 25.46 -11.38
CA LEU A 146 -5.29 25.24 -12.61
C LEU A 146 -5.77 23.97 -13.31
N TYR A 147 -5.89 22.85 -12.61
CA TYR A 147 -6.42 21.62 -13.17
C TYR A 147 -7.89 21.76 -13.61
N ARG A 148 -8.72 22.45 -12.80
CA ARG A 148 -10.14 22.66 -13.13
C ARG A 148 -10.37 23.42 -14.43
N LYS A 149 -9.49 24.38 -14.77
CA LYS A 149 -9.57 25.13 -16.03
C LYS A 149 -9.43 24.26 -17.27
N SER A 150 -8.65 23.19 -17.17
CA SER A 150 -8.42 22.24 -18.27
C SER A 150 -9.49 21.13 -18.32
N MET A 151 -10.34 20.99 -17.32
CA MET A 151 -11.44 20.02 -17.30
C MET A 151 -12.67 20.57 -18.01
N ASN A 152 -13.20 19.84 -18.97
CA ASN A 152 -14.39 20.21 -19.74
C ASN A 152 -15.73 19.82 -19.07
N ALA A 153 -15.67 19.14 -17.92
CA ALA A 153 -16.81 18.70 -17.13
C ALA A 153 -16.51 18.79 -15.62
N LYS A 154 -17.54 18.61 -14.77
CA LYS A 154 -17.34 18.45 -13.34
C LYS A 154 -16.63 17.13 -13.05
N PRO A 155 -15.56 17.11 -12.22
CA PRO A 155 -14.90 15.87 -11.83
C PRO A 155 -15.82 15.02 -10.96
N VAL A 156 -15.88 13.73 -11.24
CA VAL A 156 -16.57 12.73 -10.43
C VAL A 156 -15.54 12.15 -9.47
N ILE A 157 -15.50 12.65 -8.23
CA ILE A 157 -14.50 12.23 -7.23
C ILE A 157 -15.01 10.99 -6.52
N ARG A 158 -14.45 9.82 -6.86
CA ARG A 158 -14.77 8.54 -6.23
C ARG A 158 -13.87 8.22 -5.04
N GLU A 159 -12.66 8.72 -5.08
CA GLU A 159 -11.68 8.49 -4.03
C GLU A 159 -11.00 9.82 -3.69
N LEU A 160 -10.86 10.11 -2.39
CA LEU A 160 -10.11 11.23 -1.89
C LEU A 160 -9.33 10.80 -0.66
N HIS A 161 -8.02 11.05 -0.67
CA HIS A 161 -7.17 10.74 0.46
C HIS A 161 -6.35 11.96 0.87
N ILE A 162 -6.36 12.27 2.16
CA ILE A 162 -5.52 13.33 2.74
C ILE A 162 -4.43 12.67 3.58
N GLY A 163 -3.18 12.91 3.20
CA GLY A 163 -2.02 12.34 3.87
C GLY A 163 -0.82 13.29 3.91
N GLY A 164 0.35 12.73 4.16
CA GLY A 164 1.63 13.44 4.06
C GLY A 164 2.40 13.61 5.35
N GLY A 165 2.32 14.77 5.99
CA GLY A 165 2.84 15.05 7.32
C GLY A 165 1.87 14.55 8.39
N THR A 166 1.00 15.46 8.83
CA THR A 166 -0.10 15.18 9.77
C THR A 166 -1.31 15.99 9.33
N PRO A 167 -2.29 15.41 8.63
CA PRO A 167 -3.49 16.16 8.22
C PRO A 167 -4.21 16.86 9.36
N THR A 168 -4.27 16.21 10.53
CA THR A 168 -4.87 16.78 11.76
C THR A 168 -3.95 17.77 12.51
N PHE A 169 -2.90 18.28 11.85
CA PHE A 169 -2.21 19.51 12.21
C PHE A 169 -3.08 20.74 11.84
N PHE A 170 -3.80 20.63 10.72
CA PHE A 170 -4.69 21.69 10.25
C PHE A 170 -5.97 21.70 11.09
N SER A 171 -6.45 22.90 11.43
CA SER A 171 -7.70 23.03 12.19
C SER A 171 -8.91 22.45 11.43
N PRO A 172 -9.97 22.03 12.12
CA PRO A 172 -11.19 21.56 11.48
C PRO A 172 -11.78 22.57 10.48
N GLU A 173 -11.74 23.86 10.81
CA GLU A 173 -12.24 24.96 9.96
C GLU A 173 -11.40 25.10 8.69
N ASN A 174 -10.08 24.98 8.79
CA ASN A 174 -9.18 25.05 7.65
C ASN A 174 -9.33 23.83 6.73
N LEU A 175 -9.47 22.65 7.29
CA LEU A 175 -9.80 21.44 6.52
C LEU A 175 -11.15 21.57 5.81
N GLN A 176 -12.15 22.10 6.50
CA GLN A 176 -13.47 22.37 5.90
C GLN A 176 -13.37 23.34 4.73
N ARG A 177 -12.66 24.47 4.91
CA ARG A 177 -12.46 25.47 3.85
C ARG A 177 -11.80 24.87 2.61
N MET A 178 -10.72 24.10 2.81
CA MET A 178 -10.01 23.42 1.72
C MET A 178 -10.93 22.47 0.95
N LEU A 179 -11.62 21.61 1.67
CA LEU A 179 -12.47 20.60 1.06
C LEU A 179 -13.70 21.21 0.38
N GLN A 180 -14.32 22.21 0.97
CA GLN A 180 -15.41 22.92 0.32
C GLN A 180 -14.96 23.60 -1.00
N GLY A 181 -13.72 24.15 -1.03
CA GLY A 181 -13.17 24.73 -2.26
C GLY A 181 -12.94 23.70 -3.37
N ILE A 182 -12.64 22.43 -3.01
CA ILE A 182 -12.45 21.35 -3.98
C ILE A 182 -13.80 20.71 -4.39
N LEU A 183 -14.68 20.46 -3.42
CA LEU A 183 -15.90 19.69 -3.64
C LEU A 183 -17.06 20.51 -4.22
N ALA A 184 -17.07 21.85 -4.06
CA ALA A 184 -18.18 22.72 -4.48
C ALA A 184 -18.54 22.59 -5.97
N ASP A 185 -17.55 22.35 -6.84
CA ASP A 185 -17.77 22.16 -8.29
C ASP A 185 -17.38 20.74 -8.74
N SER A 186 -17.67 19.74 -7.91
CA SER A 186 -17.39 18.34 -8.13
C SER A 186 -18.66 17.50 -7.94
N ILE A 187 -18.63 16.27 -8.42
CA ILE A 187 -19.68 15.28 -8.19
C ILE A 187 -19.12 14.20 -7.28
N VAL A 188 -19.73 14.03 -6.10
CA VAL A 188 -19.40 12.90 -5.20
C VAL A 188 -20.49 11.84 -5.37
N PRO A 189 -20.18 10.66 -5.94
CA PRO A 189 -21.16 9.59 -6.10
C PRO A 189 -21.49 8.95 -4.74
N LYS A 190 -22.64 8.23 -4.67
CA LYS A 190 -23.03 7.54 -3.42
C LYS A 190 -22.00 6.52 -2.96
N VAL A 191 -21.36 5.82 -3.90
CA VAL A 191 -20.26 4.89 -3.60
C VAL A 191 -18.95 5.62 -3.85
N HIS A 192 -18.29 5.97 -2.77
CA HIS A 192 -16.99 6.66 -2.76
C HIS A 192 -16.17 6.21 -1.55
N GLU A 193 -14.88 6.45 -1.58
CA GLU A 193 -13.98 6.21 -0.46
C GLU A 193 -13.19 7.48 -0.16
N PHE A 194 -13.56 8.22 0.88
CA PHE A 194 -12.84 9.38 1.36
C PHE A 194 -12.14 9.03 2.67
N GLY A 195 -10.82 9.12 2.67
CA GLY A 195 -9.98 8.76 3.80
C GLY A 195 -8.97 9.82 4.17
N PHE A 196 -8.49 9.80 5.40
CA PHE A 196 -7.40 10.65 5.83
C PHE A 196 -6.54 9.98 6.89
N GLU A 197 -5.32 10.49 7.04
CA GLU A 197 -4.35 10.07 8.06
C GLU A 197 -4.48 10.97 9.29
N GLY A 198 -4.65 10.40 10.46
CA GLY A 198 -4.73 11.11 11.74
C GLY A 198 -3.58 10.74 12.67
N HIS A 199 -3.04 11.75 13.39
CA HIS A 199 -2.14 11.50 14.49
C HIS A 199 -2.94 11.48 15.80
N PRO A 200 -2.95 10.36 16.57
CA PRO A 200 -3.80 10.23 17.75
C PRO A 200 -3.68 11.36 18.78
N ASN A 201 -2.49 11.97 18.93
CA ASN A 201 -2.31 13.09 19.86
C ASN A 201 -2.90 14.43 19.37
N ASN A 202 -3.07 14.59 18.04
CA ASN A 202 -3.51 15.86 17.43
C ASN A 202 -4.95 15.76 16.88
N THR A 203 -5.50 14.55 16.75
CA THR A 203 -6.86 14.36 16.24
C THR A 203 -7.87 14.61 17.36
N THR A 204 -8.74 15.59 17.18
CA THR A 204 -9.86 15.88 18.07
C THR A 204 -11.16 15.27 17.55
N ARG A 205 -12.18 15.20 18.41
CA ARG A 205 -13.53 14.76 17.99
C ARG A 205 -14.09 15.68 16.90
N GLU A 206 -13.76 16.96 16.96
CA GLU A 206 -14.20 17.96 15.99
C GLU A 206 -13.58 17.73 14.60
N HIS A 207 -12.28 17.39 14.51
CA HIS A 207 -11.67 16.98 13.25
C HIS A 207 -12.44 15.82 12.60
N LEU A 208 -12.73 14.78 13.39
CA LEU A 208 -13.47 13.61 12.92
C LEU A 208 -14.89 13.98 12.47
N GLN A 209 -15.59 14.80 13.25
CA GLN A 209 -16.97 15.20 12.94
C GLN A 209 -17.01 16.04 11.64
N THR A 210 -16.14 17.03 11.53
CA THR A 210 -16.07 17.91 10.35
C THR A 210 -15.77 17.13 9.07
N LEU A 211 -14.79 16.22 9.11
CA LEU A 211 -14.45 15.40 7.95
C LEU A 211 -15.55 14.41 7.61
N PHE A 212 -16.20 13.80 8.60
CA PHE A 212 -17.34 12.90 8.38
C PHE A 212 -18.52 13.62 7.69
N GLU A 213 -18.84 14.84 8.10
CA GLU A 213 -19.90 15.66 7.49
C GLU A 213 -19.57 16.05 6.04
N LEU A 214 -18.29 16.08 5.68
CA LEU A 214 -17.80 16.29 4.31
C LEU A 214 -17.70 15.01 3.48
N GLY A 215 -18.19 13.88 4.00
CA GLY A 215 -18.24 12.61 3.30
C GLY A 215 -17.07 11.65 3.55
N PHE A 216 -16.18 11.97 4.49
CA PHE A 216 -15.11 11.04 4.85
C PHE A 216 -15.69 9.87 5.64
N ASN A 217 -15.51 8.67 5.09
CA ASN A 217 -16.01 7.43 5.67
C ASN A 217 -14.90 6.50 6.17
N ARG A 218 -13.63 6.91 6.00
CA ARG A 218 -12.46 6.14 6.39
C ARG A 218 -11.41 7.00 7.09
N VAL A 219 -10.76 6.44 8.12
CA VAL A 219 -9.64 7.08 8.81
C VAL A 219 -8.52 6.08 9.11
N SER A 220 -7.26 6.53 8.96
CA SER A 220 -6.08 5.79 9.40
C SER A 220 -5.40 6.51 10.55
N PHE A 221 -5.14 5.80 11.65
CA PHE A 221 -4.37 6.32 12.77
C PHE A 221 -3.01 5.65 12.86
N GLY A 222 -1.96 6.47 12.85
CA GLY A 222 -0.60 5.99 13.05
C GLY A 222 -0.35 5.60 14.52
N MET A 223 -0.57 4.34 14.89
CA MET A 223 -0.22 3.81 16.22
C MET A 223 1.27 3.48 16.31
N GLN A 224 1.83 2.89 15.29
CA GLN A 224 3.23 2.48 15.09
C GLN A 224 3.69 1.41 16.08
N ASP A 225 3.83 1.73 17.35
CA ASP A 225 4.19 0.84 18.46
C ASP A 225 3.61 1.37 19.77
N SER A 226 3.18 0.48 20.68
CA SER A 226 2.65 0.88 22.01
C SER A 226 3.70 0.82 23.12
N ASN A 227 4.91 0.29 22.86
CA ASN A 227 5.95 0.18 23.86
C ASN A 227 6.62 1.55 24.13
N PRO A 228 6.67 2.04 25.37
CA PRO A 228 7.20 3.37 25.70
C PRO A 228 8.68 3.56 25.27
N GLN A 229 9.53 2.54 25.40
CA GLN A 229 10.93 2.64 25.03
C GLN A 229 11.12 2.73 23.50
N VAL A 230 10.32 1.99 22.73
CA VAL A 230 10.30 2.11 21.28
C VAL A 230 9.79 3.49 20.88
N GLN A 231 8.71 3.98 21.49
CA GLN A 231 8.16 5.32 21.23
C GLN A 231 9.18 6.44 21.53
N GLU A 232 9.96 6.30 22.59
CA GLU A 232 10.99 7.26 22.97
C GLU A 232 12.10 7.36 21.90
N VAL A 233 12.67 6.22 21.49
CA VAL A 233 13.77 6.21 20.51
C VAL A 233 13.30 6.69 19.11
N ILE A 234 12.04 6.44 18.75
CA ILE A 234 11.49 6.97 17.49
C ILE A 234 10.91 8.39 17.60
N ASN A 235 11.07 9.04 18.76
CA ASN A 235 10.56 10.38 19.09
C ASN A 235 9.04 10.53 18.81
N ARG A 236 8.27 9.49 19.19
CA ARG A 236 6.81 9.48 19.01
C ARG A 236 6.12 9.00 20.28
N LEU A 237 6.22 9.80 21.34
CA LEU A 237 5.51 9.52 22.58
C LEU A 237 4.00 9.69 22.38
N GLN A 238 3.28 8.60 22.51
CA GLN A 238 1.85 8.52 22.20
C GLN A 238 1.20 7.54 23.18
N PRO A 239 0.52 8.07 24.23
CA PRO A 239 -0.22 7.21 25.16
C PRO A 239 -1.23 6.34 24.43
N LEU A 240 -1.33 5.06 24.82
CA LEU A 240 -2.28 4.12 24.22
C LEU A 240 -3.72 4.61 24.35
N GLU A 241 -4.03 5.29 25.45
CA GLU A 241 -5.34 5.89 25.72
C GLU A 241 -5.77 6.87 24.63
N ASN A 242 -4.84 7.63 24.05
CA ASN A 242 -5.13 8.55 22.96
C ASN A 242 -5.53 7.79 21.69
N VAL A 243 -4.88 6.65 21.41
CA VAL A 243 -5.24 5.79 20.27
C VAL A 243 -6.64 5.20 20.48
N ILE A 244 -6.89 4.64 21.67
CA ILE A 244 -8.20 4.10 22.06
C ILE A 244 -9.29 5.17 21.89
N GLN A 245 -9.00 6.40 22.34
CA GLN A 245 -9.98 7.47 22.33
C GLN A 245 -10.36 7.92 20.91
N VAL A 246 -9.37 8.08 19.99
CA VAL A 246 -9.67 8.49 18.62
C VAL A 246 -10.40 7.38 17.84
N VAL A 247 -10.06 6.10 18.06
CA VAL A 247 -10.78 4.96 17.50
C VAL A 247 -12.24 4.94 17.99
N LYS A 248 -12.45 5.16 19.28
CA LYS A 248 -13.78 5.25 19.88
C LYS A 248 -14.60 6.38 19.26
N TRP A 249 -14.03 7.59 19.15
CA TRP A 249 -14.72 8.73 18.52
C TRP A 249 -15.08 8.44 17.06
N ALA A 250 -14.16 7.87 16.28
CA ALA A 250 -14.45 7.52 14.90
C ALA A 250 -15.63 6.54 14.78
N ARG A 251 -15.70 5.53 15.65
CA ARG A 251 -16.84 4.59 15.71
C ARG A 251 -18.15 5.25 16.11
N GLU A 252 -18.14 6.09 17.15
CA GLU A 252 -19.31 6.82 17.62
C GLU A 252 -19.88 7.78 16.56
N ILE A 253 -19.02 8.40 15.75
CA ILE A 253 -19.40 9.32 14.69
C ILE A 253 -20.00 8.55 13.50
N GLY A 254 -19.51 7.32 13.22
CA GLY A 254 -20.04 6.47 12.17
C GLY A 254 -19.06 6.16 11.03
N TYR A 255 -17.76 6.33 11.24
CA TYR A 255 -16.77 5.91 10.24
C TYR A 255 -16.91 4.43 9.90
N GLU A 256 -16.98 4.11 8.60
CA GLU A 256 -17.20 2.76 8.10
C GLU A 256 -15.95 1.89 8.25
N SER A 257 -14.74 2.49 8.09
CA SER A 257 -13.48 1.78 8.21
C SER A 257 -12.46 2.59 9.00
N VAL A 258 -11.93 2.00 10.06
CA VAL A 258 -10.83 2.53 10.87
C VAL A 258 -9.62 1.64 10.67
N ASN A 259 -8.50 2.23 10.21
CA ASN A 259 -7.23 1.58 10.05
C ASN A 259 -6.25 1.97 11.17
N LEU A 260 -5.43 1.03 11.60
CA LEU A 260 -4.26 1.29 12.44
C LEU A 260 -2.98 0.95 11.69
N ASP A 261 -2.07 1.93 11.61
CA ASP A 261 -0.73 1.71 11.07
C ASP A 261 0.21 1.26 12.18
N LEU A 262 0.85 0.13 11.99
CA LEU A 262 1.88 -0.46 12.84
C LEU A 262 3.18 -0.60 12.05
N VAL A 263 4.31 -0.48 12.73
CA VAL A 263 5.63 -0.64 12.10
C VAL A 263 6.43 -1.70 12.84
N TYR A 264 6.91 -2.70 12.10
CA TYR A 264 7.87 -3.67 12.64
C TYR A 264 9.28 -3.42 12.15
N GLY A 265 10.25 -3.85 12.94
CA GLY A 265 11.67 -3.61 12.66
C GLY A 265 12.16 -2.24 13.14
N LEU A 266 11.41 -1.56 14.01
CA LEU A 266 11.84 -0.32 14.66
C LEU A 266 12.98 -0.58 15.66
N PRO A 267 13.79 0.45 16.00
CA PRO A 267 14.83 0.31 17.04
C PRO A 267 14.25 -0.22 18.35
N LEU A 268 15.00 -1.07 19.02
CA LEU A 268 14.66 -1.71 20.30
C LEU A 268 13.41 -2.60 20.30
N GLN A 269 12.78 -2.87 19.16
CA GLN A 269 11.70 -3.85 19.09
C GLN A 269 12.21 -5.26 19.34
N THR A 270 11.43 -6.04 20.09
CA THR A 270 11.63 -7.47 20.37
C THR A 270 10.31 -8.22 20.18
N LEU A 271 10.35 -9.54 20.05
CA LEU A 271 9.13 -10.36 19.94
C LEU A 271 8.10 -10.07 21.04
N PRO A 272 8.44 -10.02 22.35
CA PRO A 272 7.45 -9.69 23.39
C PRO A 272 6.84 -8.29 23.24
N ARG A 273 7.64 -7.29 22.81
CA ARG A 273 7.18 -5.90 22.64
C ARG A 273 6.19 -5.79 21.48
N ILE A 274 6.55 -6.35 20.31
CA ILE A 274 5.66 -6.29 19.14
C ILE A 274 4.38 -7.12 19.37
N GLU A 275 4.47 -8.25 20.07
CA GLU A 275 3.31 -9.04 20.44
C GLU A 275 2.32 -8.24 21.28
N LYS A 276 2.81 -7.50 22.28
CA LYS A 276 1.98 -6.62 23.10
C LYS A 276 1.35 -5.51 22.27
N THR A 277 2.14 -4.83 21.42
CA THR A 277 1.65 -3.78 20.50
C THR A 277 0.53 -4.31 19.59
N ILE A 278 0.70 -5.50 19.03
CA ILE A 278 -0.33 -6.12 18.18
C ILE A 278 -1.58 -6.49 18.98
N GLN A 279 -1.44 -7.02 20.19
CA GLN A 279 -2.57 -7.32 21.06
C GLN A 279 -3.35 -6.04 21.43
N ASP A 280 -2.65 -4.94 21.73
CA ASP A 280 -3.26 -3.64 21.96
C ASP A 280 -4.06 -3.16 20.73
N ALA A 281 -3.47 -3.25 19.54
CA ALA A 281 -4.15 -2.89 18.29
C ALA A 281 -5.39 -3.77 18.03
N ILE A 282 -5.28 -5.09 18.17
CA ILE A 282 -6.38 -6.04 17.98
C ILE A 282 -7.52 -5.79 18.98
N SER A 283 -7.20 -5.38 20.24
CA SER A 283 -8.20 -5.10 21.27
C SER A 283 -9.16 -3.96 20.87
N MET A 284 -8.69 -3.00 20.05
CA MET A 284 -9.50 -1.91 19.50
C MET A 284 -10.32 -2.32 18.28
N ARG A 285 -10.10 -3.55 17.77
CA ARG A 285 -10.79 -4.14 16.62
C ARG A 285 -10.87 -3.19 15.40
N PRO A 286 -9.75 -2.67 14.89
CA PRO A 286 -9.78 -1.90 13.66
C PRO A 286 -10.29 -2.74 12.48
N ASP A 287 -10.85 -2.10 11.44
CA ASP A 287 -11.29 -2.81 10.24
C ASP A 287 -10.12 -3.23 9.37
N ARG A 288 -9.08 -2.39 9.35
CA ARG A 288 -7.82 -2.62 8.62
C ARG A 288 -6.63 -2.44 9.54
N ILE A 289 -5.57 -3.14 9.23
CA ILE A 289 -4.25 -2.97 9.86
C ILE A 289 -3.22 -2.91 8.73
N ALA A 290 -2.43 -1.84 8.73
CA ALA A 290 -1.24 -1.75 7.89
C ALA A 290 -0.02 -2.03 8.78
N PHE A 291 0.70 -3.12 8.50
CA PHE A 291 1.84 -3.59 9.28
C PHE A 291 3.13 -3.45 8.49
N TYR A 292 3.68 -2.23 8.48
CA TYR A 292 4.78 -1.85 7.62
C TYR A 292 6.14 -2.30 8.14
N SER A 293 6.98 -2.78 7.21
CA SER A 293 8.41 -2.95 7.46
C SER A 293 9.11 -1.59 7.59
N TYR A 294 9.82 -1.35 8.70
CA TYR A 294 10.70 -0.21 8.80
C TYR A 294 11.80 -0.25 7.72
N ALA A 295 11.91 0.82 6.95
CA ALA A 295 12.95 1.00 5.95
C ALA A 295 14.03 1.94 6.47
N HIS A 296 15.21 1.41 6.74
CA HIS A 296 16.37 2.22 7.17
C HIS A 296 17.07 2.81 5.94
N VAL A 297 16.94 4.11 5.76
CA VAL A 297 17.47 4.87 4.61
C VAL A 297 18.12 6.20 5.09
N PRO A 298 19.15 6.15 5.95
CA PRO A 298 19.73 7.34 6.59
C PRO A 298 20.42 8.29 5.60
N TRP A 299 20.70 7.82 4.38
CA TRP A 299 21.20 8.65 3.29
C TRP A 299 20.14 9.56 2.70
N THR A 300 18.85 9.19 2.79
CA THR A 300 17.71 10.00 2.36
C THR A 300 17.06 10.75 3.53
N SER A 301 16.83 10.08 4.66
CA SER A 301 16.20 10.65 5.86
C SER A 301 17.23 10.87 6.96
N LYS A 302 17.70 12.12 7.12
CA LYS A 302 18.68 12.47 8.16
C LYS A 302 18.16 12.20 9.58
N ALA A 303 16.85 12.20 9.81
CA ALA A 303 16.26 11.87 11.10
C ALA A 303 16.57 10.44 11.56
N GLN A 304 16.74 9.51 10.62
CA GLN A 304 17.09 8.11 10.91
C GLN A 304 18.55 7.91 11.39
N ARG A 305 19.33 8.98 11.51
CA ARG A 305 20.68 8.99 12.11
C ARG A 305 20.68 9.30 13.60
N LEU A 306 19.49 9.46 14.21
CA LEU A 306 19.33 9.82 15.63
C LEU A 306 19.30 8.60 16.56
N PHE A 307 19.46 7.38 16.03
CA PHE A 307 19.66 6.14 16.77
C PHE A 307 20.73 5.31 16.04
N ASP A 308 21.35 4.35 16.75
CA ASP A 308 22.38 3.50 16.17
C ASP A 308 21.78 2.35 15.37
N GLU A 309 22.48 1.91 14.31
CA GLU A 309 22.08 0.74 13.53
C GLU A 309 22.06 -0.55 14.38
N SER A 310 22.89 -0.60 15.44
CA SER A 310 22.90 -1.70 16.41
C SER A 310 21.61 -1.82 17.24
N ASP A 311 20.79 -0.77 17.29
CA ASP A 311 19.48 -0.80 17.94
C ASP A 311 18.41 -1.48 17.07
N LEU A 312 18.70 -1.67 15.78
CA LEU A 312 17.76 -2.29 14.83
C LEU A 312 17.81 -3.82 14.95
N PRO A 313 16.66 -4.50 14.85
CA PRO A 313 16.65 -5.95 14.79
C PRO A 313 17.36 -6.45 13.52
N GLU A 314 18.14 -7.52 13.66
CA GLU A 314 18.73 -8.21 12.51
C GLU A 314 17.64 -8.73 11.55
N THR A 315 18.04 -9.04 10.30
CA THR A 315 17.11 -9.52 9.26
C THR A 315 16.27 -10.72 9.72
N SER A 316 16.91 -11.69 10.39
CA SER A 316 16.22 -12.88 10.91
C SER A 316 15.20 -12.53 12.00
N GLU A 317 15.55 -11.65 12.92
CA GLU A 317 14.66 -11.18 13.98
C GLU A 317 13.50 -10.35 13.38
N LYS A 318 13.80 -9.44 12.45
CA LYS A 318 12.80 -8.64 11.75
C LYS A 318 11.77 -9.53 11.05
N MET A 319 12.20 -10.63 10.42
CA MET A 319 11.28 -11.61 9.84
C MET A 319 10.43 -12.31 10.91
N ARG A 320 11.00 -12.64 12.06
CA ARG A 320 10.23 -13.22 13.18
C ARG A 320 9.17 -12.26 13.69
N LEU A 321 9.48 -10.96 13.79
CA LEU A 321 8.50 -9.93 14.14
C LEU A 321 7.33 -9.91 13.16
N TYR A 322 7.61 -9.95 11.85
CA TYR A 322 6.59 -10.01 10.80
C TYR A 322 5.74 -11.28 10.87
N GLN A 323 6.37 -12.45 10.96
CA GLN A 323 5.66 -13.74 11.04
C GLN A 323 4.77 -13.80 12.28
N LYS A 324 5.26 -13.31 13.44
CA LYS A 324 4.48 -13.23 14.66
C LYS A 324 3.26 -12.34 14.50
N GLY A 325 3.42 -11.17 13.88
CA GLY A 325 2.33 -10.25 13.57
C GLY A 325 1.27 -10.91 12.69
N LYS A 326 1.70 -11.51 11.59
CA LYS A 326 0.82 -12.22 10.66
C LYS A 326 0.05 -13.36 11.35
N GLN A 327 0.71 -14.13 12.22
CA GLN A 327 0.07 -15.18 13.02
C GLN A 327 -1.03 -14.62 13.93
N LEU A 328 -0.74 -13.53 14.65
CA LEU A 328 -1.68 -12.92 15.59
C LEU A 328 -2.88 -12.30 14.88
N PHE A 329 -2.67 -11.59 13.76
CA PHE A 329 -3.75 -11.01 12.97
C PHE A 329 -4.67 -12.09 12.41
N ARG A 330 -4.13 -13.17 11.85
CA ARG A 330 -4.93 -14.30 11.37
C ARG A 330 -5.71 -14.99 12.51
N ALA A 331 -5.08 -15.19 13.67
CA ALA A 331 -5.76 -15.76 14.85
C ALA A 331 -6.90 -14.85 15.36
N ALA A 332 -6.79 -13.53 15.15
CA ALA A 332 -7.84 -12.55 15.47
C ALA A 332 -8.91 -12.41 14.37
N GLY A 333 -8.83 -13.19 13.30
CA GLY A 333 -9.82 -13.24 12.22
C GLY A 333 -9.59 -12.25 11.08
N TYR A 334 -8.41 -11.62 10.99
CA TYR A 334 -8.06 -10.77 9.85
C TYR A 334 -7.60 -11.61 8.65
N THR A 335 -8.03 -11.17 7.47
CA THR A 335 -7.57 -11.69 6.18
C THR A 335 -6.31 -10.96 5.75
N ASP A 336 -5.31 -11.71 5.31
CA ASP A 336 -4.08 -11.19 4.69
C ASP A 336 -4.40 -10.74 3.26
N ILE A 337 -4.33 -9.44 3.00
CA ILE A 337 -4.65 -8.84 1.70
C ILE A 337 -3.45 -8.92 0.75
N GLY A 338 -2.25 -8.79 1.31
CA GLY A 338 -1.00 -8.76 0.58
C GLY A 338 -0.03 -7.71 1.12
N MET A 339 1.25 -7.90 0.85
CA MET A 339 2.34 -7.07 1.37
C MET A 339 2.18 -6.83 2.88
N ASP A 340 1.73 -5.64 3.24
CA ASP A 340 1.71 -5.13 4.62
C ASP A 340 0.28 -4.99 5.17
N HIS A 341 -0.78 -5.44 4.46
CA HIS A 341 -2.17 -5.11 4.78
C HIS A 341 -3.00 -6.31 5.23
N PHE A 342 -3.76 -6.09 6.29
CA PHE A 342 -4.72 -7.04 6.85
C PHE A 342 -6.07 -6.35 7.03
N ALA A 343 -7.17 -7.07 6.80
CA ALA A 343 -8.49 -6.51 6.95
C ALA A 343 -9.49 -7.54 7.52
N LEU A 344 -10.50 -7.06 8.24
CA LEU A 344 -11.61 -7.91 8.68
C LEU A 344 -12.39 -8.42 7.47
N PRO A 345 -12.98 -9.64 7.53
CA PRO A 345 -13.76 -10.21 6.42
C PRO A 345 -14.92 -9.33 5.93
N THR A 346 -15.41 -8.42 6.78
CA THR A 346 -16.48 -7.46 6.46
C THR A 346 -16.02 -6.23 5.69
N ASP A 347 -14.72 -5.97 5.63
CA ASP A 347 -14.17 -4.79 4.95
C ASP A 347 -14.23 -4.95 3.41
N LEU A 348 -14.49 -3.85 2.71
CA LEU A 348 -14.56 -3.81 1.24
C LEU A 348 -13.25 -4.25 0.58
N MET A 349 -12.11 -4.09 1.25
CA MET A 349 -10.81 -4.53 0.74
C MET A 349 -10.73 -6.05 0.59
N VAL A 350 -11.30 -6.81 1.55
CA VAL A 350 -11.39 -8.29 1.45
C VAL A 350 -12.32 -8.69 0.31
N LYS A 351 -13.44 -7.99 0.16
CA LYS A 351 -14.36 -8.22 -0.95
C LYS A 351 -13.66 -7.99 -2.29
N ALA A 352 -13.01 -6.84 -2.46
CA ALA A 352 -12.29 -6.50 -3.69
C ALA A 352 -11.14 -7.50 -3.98
N HIS A 353 -10.42 -7.95 -2.95
CA HIS A 353 -9.40 -8.99 -3.08
C HIS A 353 -9.99 -10.31 -3.61
N ASN A 354 -11.09 -10.78 -3.03
CA ASN A 354 -11.74 -12.03 -3.43
C ASN A 354 -12.38 -11.97 -4.83
N GLU A 355 -12.90 -10.80 -5.22
CA GLU A 355 -13.50 -10.54 -6.54
C GLU A 355 -12.46 -10.25 -7.63
N GLY A 356 -11.19 -10.11 -7.27
CA GLY A 356 -10.12 -9.77 -8.21
C GLY A 356 -10.17 -8.32 -8.71
N THR A 357 -10.82 -7.42 -7.95
CA THR A 357 -10.95 -6.00 -8.27
C THR A 357 -10.07 -5.09 -7.42
N LEU A 358 -9.26 -5.66 -6.52
CA LEU A 358 -8.32 -4.90 -5.71
C LEU A 358 -7.31 -4.19 -6.62
N HIS A 359 -7.08 -2.92 -6.36
CA HIS A 359 -6.12 -2.09 -7.07
C HIS A 359 -5.04 -1.56 -6.12
N ARG A 360 -3.92 -1.09 -6.68
CA ARG A 360 -2.81 -0.48 -5.93
C ARG A 360 -2.26 0.73 -6.69
N ASN A 361 -2.11 1.82 -5.96
CA ASN A 361 -1.52 3.06 -6.45
C ASN A 361 -0.52 3.65 -5.44
N PHE A 362 -0.15 4.94 -5.56
CA PHE A 362 0.74 5.63 -4.63
C PHE A 362 0.21 5.74 -3.19
N MET A 363 -1.10 5.67 -3.00
CA MET A 363 -1.74 5.71 -1.68
C MET A 363 -1.77 4.32 -0.99
N GLY A 364 -1.45 3.25 -1.73
CA GLY A 364 -1.50 1.87 -1.25
C GLY A 364 -2.59 1.06 -1.94
N TYR A 365 -3.15 0.05 -1.24
CA TYR A 365 -4.28 -0.72 -1.74
C TYR A 365 -5.58 0.08 -1.66
N THR A 366 -6.36 0.04 -2.72
CA THR A 366 -7.66 0.69 -2.83
C THR A 366 -8.70 -0.23 -3.47
N VAL A 367 -9.96 -0.03 -3.13
CA VAL A 367 -11.09 -0.72 -3.75
C VAL A 367 -11.63 0.04 -4.96
N GLN A 368 -11.15 1.27 -5.20
CA GLN A 368 -11.54 2.09 -6.32
C GLN A 368 -10.56 1.90 -7.49
N GLN A 369 -11.11 1.66 -8.67
CA GLN A 369 -10.32 1.57 -9.91
C GLN A 369 -10.57 2.82 -10.76
N THR A 370 -10.01 3.94 -10.32
CA THR A 370 -10.00 5.16 -11.12
C THR A 370 -8.75 5.18 -11.98
N GLY A 371 -8.90 5.45 -13.26
CA GLY A 371 -7.75 5.53 -14.16
C GLY A 371 -7.00 6.85 -14.09
N LEU A 372 -7.39 7.75 -13.18
CA LEU A 372 -6.76 9.04 -12.96
C LEU A 372 -6.67 9.32 -11.47
N LEU A 373 -5.45 9.41 -10.96
CA LEU A 373 -5.11 9.88 -9.63
C LEU A 373 -4.42 11.24 -9.74
N LEU A 374 -5.03 12.28 -9.21
CA LEU A 374 -4.46 13.62 -9.17
C LEU A 374 -3.93 13.93 -7.79
N GLY A 375 -2.62 14.22 -7.70
CA GLY A 375 -1.93 14.65 -6.48
C GLY A 375 -1.88 16.16 -6.38
N LEU A 376 -2.37 16.73 -5.28
CA LEU A 376 -2.33 18.14 -4.96
C LEU A 376 -1.40 18.41 -3.77
N GLY A 377 -0.72 19.55 -3.80
CA GLY A 377 0.20 19.96 -2.74
C GLY A 377 1.66 19.57 -3.00
N VAL A 378 2.53 20.04 -2.12
CA VAL A 378 3.98 19.83 -2.22
C VAL A 378 4.34 18.34 -2.29
N SER A 379 5.24 17.96 -3.17
CA SER A 379 5.74 16.58 -3.41
C SER A 379 4.71 15.53 -3.81
N SER A 380 3.43 15.85 -3.93
CA SER A 380 2.39 14.92 -4.34
C SER A 380 2.67 14.32 -5.72
N ILE A 381 2.14 13.13 -5.95
CA ILE A 381 2.32 12.39 -7.20
C ILE A 381 0.96 12.21 -7.87
N SER A 382 0.92 12.51 -9.17
CA SER A 382 -0.21 12.23 -10.04
C SER A 382 0.10 11.06 -10.97
N ASP A 383 -0.93 10.25 -11.24
CA ASP A 383 -0.93 9.14 -12.18
C ASP A 383 -2.12 9.30 -13.13
N ILE A 384 -1.83 9.63 -14.38
CA ILE A 384 -2.84 9.87 -15.41
C ILE A 384 -2.95 8.69 -16.40
N TYR A 385 -2.57 7.47 -15.98
CA TYR A 385 -2.49 6.29 -16.81
C TYR A 385 -1.40 6.35 -17.90
N TYR A 386 -1.29 7.48 -18.60
CA TYR A 386 -0.30 7.72 -19.66
C TYR A 386 1.04 8.24 -19.13
N GLY A 387 1.09 8.62 -17.88
CA GLY A 387 2.29 9.19 -17.26
C GLY A 387 2.12 9.49 -15.78
N PHE A 388 3.25 9.78 -15.18
CA PHE A 388 3.38 10.21 -13.79
C PHE A 388 3.97 11.60 -13.73
N ALA A 389 3.52 12.39 -12.76
CA ALA A 389 4.16 13.66 -12.40
C ALA A 389 4.29 13.79 -10.89
N GLN A 390 5.38 14.39 -10.44
CA GLN A 390 5.59 14.75 -9.03
C GLN A 390 5.78 16.24 -8.89
N ASN A 391 5.09 16.83 -7.94
CA ASN A 391 5.22 18.24 -7.59
C ASN A 391 6.56 18.57 -6.94
N LYS A 392 6.93 19.86 -6.93
CA LYS A 392 8.09 20.40 -6.22
C LYS A 392 8.13 19.91 -4.79
N LYS A 393 9.34 19.64 -4.28
CA LYS A 393 9.55 18.99 -2.98
C LYS A 393 9.69 19.98 -1.81
N THR A 394 9.91 21.24 -2.09
CA THR A 394 9.96 22.28 -1.07
C THR A 394 8.73 23.17 -1.17
N ILE A 395 8.22 23.64 -0.02
CA ILE A 395 7.04 24.49 0.06
C ILE A 395 7.29 25.80 -0.72
N GLN A 396 8.48 26.38 -0.62
CA GLN A 396 8.84 27.62 -1.28
C GLN A 396 8.80 27.49 -2.80
N GLU A 397 9.43 26.44 -3.38
CA GLU A 397 9.39 26.22 -4.83
C GLU A 397 7.97 25.90 -5.32
N TYR A 398 7.18 25.18 -4.51
CA TYR A 398 5.78 24.87 -4.80
C TYR A 398 4.95 26.17 -4.87
N TYR A 399 5.05 27.04 -3.87
CA TYR A 399 4.35 28.32 -3.84
C TYR A 399 4.74 29.20 -5.03
N GLN A 400 6.05 29.39 -5.24
CA GLN A 400 6.57 30.21 -6.34
C GLN A 400 6.01 29.77 -7.69
N GLN A 401 5.99 28.47 -7.98
CA GLN A 401 5.52 27.96 -9.26
C GLN A 401 4.00 28.14 -9.43
N ILE A 402 3.20 27.82 -8.40
CA ILE A 402 1.75 27.98 -8.46
C ILE A 402 1.36 29.46 -8.60
N ASP A 403 2.07 30.37 -7.95
CA ASP A 403 1.81 31.83 -8.05
C ASP A 403 2.11 32.40 -9.43
N THR A 404 2.95 31.75 -10.26
CA THR A 404 3.11 32.12 -11.68
C THR A 404 1.94 31.63 -12.56
N GLY A 405 1.01 30.86 -12.03
CA GLY A 405 -0.12 30.30 -12.77
C GLY A 405 0.23 29.00 -13.52
N GLU A 406 1.31 28.33 -13.14
CA GLU A 406 1.78 27.11 -13.73
C GLU A 406 1.71 25.95 -12.71
N LEU A 407 1.53 24.70 -13.21
CA LEU A 407 1.59 23.50 -12.35
C LEU A 407 2.99 23.32 -11.76
N ALA A 408 3.07 22.98 -10.48
CA ALA A 408 4.34 22.88 -9.75
C ALA A 408 5.08 21.55 -10.02
N ILE A 409 5.10 21.07 -11.25
CA ILE A 409 5.70 19.78 -11.61
C ILE A 409 7.24 19.90 -11.53
N PHE A 410 7.83 18.98 -10.78
CA PHE A 410 9.28 18.85 -10.62
C PHE A 410 9.89 17.84 -11.57
N ARG A 411 9.25 16.66 -11.70
CA ARG A 411 9.68 15.55 -12.55
C ARG A 411 8.50 14.68 -12.94
N GLY A 412 8.70 13.80 -13.91
CA GLY A 412 7.67 12.86 -14.31
C GLY A 412 8.18 11.85 -15.32
N TYR A 413 7.27 11.06 -15.85
CA TYR A 413 7.55 10.03 -16.83
C TYR A 413 6.32 9.75 -17.70
N PHE A 414 6.48 9.74 -19.03
CA PHE A 414 5.44 9.30 -19.95
C PHE A 414 5.61 7.82 -20.28
N LEU A 415 4.57 7.03 -20.09
CA LEU A 415 4.61 5.59 -20.27
C LEU A 415 4.52 5.21 -21.75
N SER A 416 5.47 4.40 -22.20
CA SER A 416 5.34 3.67 -23.46
C SER A 416 4.24 2.59 -23.34
N GLN A 417 3.80 2.04 -24.48
CA GLN A 417 2.88 0.90 -24.48
C GLN A 417 3.47 -0.31 -23.72
N LEU A 418 4.78 -0.53 -23.85
CA LEU A 418 5.46 -1.60 -23.13
C LEU A 418 5.47 -1.35 -21.63
N ASP A 419 5.74 -0.10 -21.18
CA ASP A 419 5.67 0.24 -19.76
C ASP A 419 4.27 -0.02 -19.19
N GLN A 420 3.20 0.34 -19.91
CA GLN A 420 1.82 0.09 -19.49
C GLN A 420 1.54 -1.42 -19.33
N LYS A 421 2.01 -2.26 -20.24
CA LYS A 421 1.89 -3.71 -20.17
C LYS A 421 2.64 -4.31 -18.98
N MET A 422 3.90 -3.93 -18.79
CA MET A 422 4.69 -4.41 -17.65
C MET A 422 4.11 -3.92 -16.31
N ARG A 423 3.61 -2.68 -16.27
CA ARG A 423 2.86 -2.15 -15.13
C ARG A 423 1.66 -3.04 -14.78
N GLN A 424 0.89 -3.48 -15.78
CA GLN A 424 -0.26 -4.34 -15.55
C GLN A 424 0.16 -5.69 -14.94
N TYR A 425 1.20 -6.35 -15.47
CA TYR A 425 1.72 -7.58 -14.88
C TYR A 425 2.16 -7.41 -13.41
N ILE A 426 2.86 -6.31 -13.11
CA ILE A 426 3.28 -5.98 -11.74
C ILE A 426 2.07 -5.76 -10.83
N LEU A 427 1.04 -5.04 -11.28
CA LEU A 427 -0.19 -4.80 -10.52
C LEU A 427 -0.97 -6.09 -10.28
N ASP A 428 -1.10 -6.95 -11.29
CA ASP A 428 -1.77 -8.24 -11.17
C ASP A 428 -1.09 -9.11 -10.09
N ILE A 429 0.24 -9.21 -10.13
CA ILE A 429 1.02 -9.94 -9.12
C ILE A 429 0.84 -9.32 -7.74
N ALA A 430 0.97 -7.99 -7.62
CA ALA A 430 0.88 -7.30 -6.34
C ALA A 430 -0.51 -7.37 -5.71
N CYS A 431 -1.58 -7.36 -6.52
CA CYS A 431 -2.96 -7.30 -6.05
C CYS A 431 -3.65 -8.66 -6.00
N GLN A 432 -3.30 -9.59 -6.93
CA GLN A 432 -4.00 -10.85 -7.11
C GLN A 432 -3.10 -12.09 -6.89
N GLY A 433 -1.79 -11.90 -6.82
CA GLY A 433 -0.82 -13.00 -6.73
C GLY A 433 -0.78 -13.88 -7.99
N LYS A 434 -1.32 -13.41 -9.12
CA LYS A 434 -1.33 -14.14 -10.40
C LYS A 434 -1.47 -13.17 -11.57
N THR A 435 -0.96 -13.56 -12.74
CA THR A 435 -1.24 -12.87 -14.00
C THR A 435 -1.24 -13.83 -15.18
N HIS A 436 -1.89 -13.44 -16.28
CA HIS A 436 -1.93 -14.17 -17.54
C HIS A 436 -1.09 -13.45 -18.60
N PHE A 437 -0.28 -14.21 -19.34
CA PHE A 437 0.56 -13.66 -20.41
C PHE A 437 -0.22 -13.47 -21.69
N HIS A 438 -0.11 -12.27 -22.27
CA HIS A 438 -0.66 -11.99 -23.58
C HIS A 438 0.30 -12.48 -24.68
N LYS A 439 -0.24 -13.04 -25.76
CA LYS A 439 0.57 -13.64 -26.86
C LYS A 439 1.55 -12.65 -27.47
N GLU A 440 1.13 -11.40 -27.63
CA GLU A 440 1.96 -10.32 -28.17
C GLU A 440 3.14 -9.92 -27.28
N ASP A 441 3.13 -10.28 -26.00
CA ASP A 441 4.18 -9.94 -25.05
C ASP A 441 5.18 -11.07 -24.83
N LEU A 442 4.91 -12.29 -25.34
CA LEU A 442 5.72 -13.48 -25.08
C LEU A 442 7.19 -13.34 -25.52
N GLU A 443 7.46 -12.59 -26.59
CA GLU A 443 8.83 -12.36 -27.04
C GLU A 443 9.64 -11.56 -26.00
N VAL A 444 9.08 -10.46 -25.52
CA VAL A 444 9.69 -9.62 -24.48
C VAL A 444 9.82 -10.39 -23.16
N LEU A 445 8.77 -11.11 -22.75
CA LEU A 445 8.79 -11.90 -21.53
C LEU A 445 9.84 -13.02 -21.59
N ARG A 446 10.02 -13.70 -22.71
CA ARG A 446 11.09 -14.70 -22.88
C ARG A 446 12.48 -14.10 -22.75
N HIS A 447 12.65 -12.87 -23.23
CA HIS A 447 13.95 -12.22 -23.21
C HIS A 447 14.37 -11.73 -21.81
N TYR A 448 13.42 -11.19 -21.01
CA TYR A 448 13.72 -10.54 -19.74
C TYR A 448 13.18 -11.26 -18.52
N THR A 449 11.99 -11.86 -18.59
CA THR A 449 11.20 -12.28 -17.42
C THR A 449 11.30 -13.77 -17.14
N PHE A 450 11.32 -14.64 -18.17
CA PHE A 450 11.19 -16.09 -17.96
C PHE A 450 12.35 -16.70 -17.18
N HIS A 451 13.57 -16.21 -17.37
CA HIS A 451 14.71 -16.64 -16.57
C HIS A 451 14.55 -16.31 -15.07
N GLU A 452 14.05 -15.10 -14.76
CA GLU A 452 13.76 -14.71 -13.37
C GLU A 452 12.65 -15.59 -12.78
N LEU A 453 11.63 -15.95 -13.57
CA LEU A 453 10.55 -16.84 -13.12
C LEU A 453 11.04 -18.29 -12.91
N ASP A 454 11.99 -18.78 -13.69
CA ASP A 454 12.62 -20.09 -13.48
C ASP A 454 13.33 -20.14 -12.12
N GLU A 455 14.11 -19.12 -11.80
CA GLU A 455 14.79 -19.03 -10.50
C GLU A 455 13.81 -18.97 -9.33
N LEU A 456 12.75 -18.18 -9.45
CA LEU A 456 11.70 -18.08 -8.43
C LEU A 456 10.93 -19.40 -8.27
N ALA A 457 10.76 -20.16 -9.35
CA ALA A 457 10.08 -21.46 -9.31
C ALA A 457 10.96 -22.55 -8.69
N ILE A 458 12.29 -22.53 -8.89
CA ILE A 458 13.23 -23.42 -8.19
C ILE A 458 13.13 -23.25 -6.68
N ASP A 459 12.90 -22.03 -6.19
CA ASP A 459 12.75 -21.71 -4.77
C ASP A 459 11.29 -21.84 -4.28
N ASP A 460 10.39 -22.42 -5.06
CA ASP A 460 8.96 -22.63 -4.75
C ASP A 460 8.19 -21.32 -4.43
N LEU A 461 8.62 -20.20 -5.01
CA LEU A 461 7.94 -18.91 -4.82
C LEU A 461 6.82 -18.68 -5.81
N VAL A 462 6.92 -19.27 -6.99
CA VAL A 462 5.90 -19.22 -8.05
C VAL A 462 5.72 -20.58 -8.73
N THR A 463 4.55 -20.78 -9.32
CA THR A 463 4.34 -21.77 -10.39
C THR A 463 4.01 -21.01 -11.66
N TRP A 464 4.68 -21.33 -12.77
CA TRP A 464 4.47 -20.60 -14.02
C TRP A 464 4.56 -21.48 -15.26
N GLY A 465 4.06 -20.99 -16.39
CA GLY A 465 4.11 -21.61 -17.71
C GLY A 465 3.78 -20.62 -18.80
N GLU A 466 3.62 -21.07 -20.03
CA GLU A 466 3.37 -20.19 -21.20
C GLU A 466 2.09 -19.33 -21.10
N HIS A 467 1.19 -19.64 -20.18
CA HIS A 467 -0.08 -18.93 -20.02
C HIS A 467 -0.09 -17.92 -18.87
N GLY A 468 0.92 -17.94 -17.99
CA GLY A 468 0.97 -17.03 -16.86
C GLY A 468 1.76 -17.55 -15.66
N VAL A 469 1.64 -16.83 -14.55
CA VAL A 469 2.30 -17.13 -13.28
C VAL A 469 1.31 -17.05 -12.13
N LEU A 470 1.49 -17.92 -11.13
CA LEU A 470 0.77 -17.95 -9.85
C LEU A 470 1.77 -17.93 -8.71
N VAL A 471 1.58 -17.01 -7.78
CA VAL A 471 2.37 -16.89 -6.55
C VAL A 471 1.97 -17.97 -5.56
N THR A 472 2.93 -18.69 -4.99
CA THR A 472 2.69 -19.70 -3.95
C THR A 472 2.44 -19.03 -2.59
N ASP A 473 2.02 -19.81 -1.57
CA ASP A 473 1.90 -19.27 -0.20
C ASP A 473 3.25 -18.82 0.37
N LEU A 474 4.35 -19.49 0.02
CA LEU A 474 5.70 -19.07 0.35
C LEU A 474 6.07 -17.79 -0.42
N GLY A 475 5.74 -17.71 -1.70
CA GLY A 475 6.00 -16.55 -2.56
C GLY A 475 5.33 -15.26 -2.10
N LYS A 476 4.20 -15.34 -1.38
CA LYS A 476 3.54 -14.15 -0.80
C LYS A 476 4.45 -13.35 0.15
N HIS A 477 5.45 -13.98 0.75
CA HIS A 477 6.46 -13.28 1.57
C HIS A 477 7.45 -12.49 0.72
N PHE A 478 7.59 -12.83 -0.57
CA PHE A 478 8.56 -12.29 -1.50
C PHE A 478 7.90 -11.60 -2.71
N ILE A 479 6.68 -11.10 -2.54
CA ILE A 479 5.88 -10.52 -3.63
C ILE A 479 6.63 -9.42 -4.40
N ARG A 480 7.45 -8.60 -3.71
CA ARG A 480 8.28 -7.55 -4.32
C ARG A 480 9.34 -8.15 -5.25
N ASN A 481 9.95 -9.28 -4.85
CA ASN A 481 10.93 -10.00 -5.66
C ASN A 481 10.27 -10.60 -6.92
N ILE A 482 9.04 -11.10 -6.79
CA ILE A 482 8.28 -11.61 -7.93
C ILE A 482 7.89 -10.48 -8.90
N CYS A 483 7.46 -9.33 -8.38
CA CYS A 483 7.21 -8.14 -9.20
C CYS A 483 8.46 -7.68 -9.97
N LYS A 484 9.67 -7.82 -9.38
CA LYS A 484 10.95 -7.50 -10.03
C LYS A 484 11.13 -8.25 -11.35
N ALA A 485 10.64 -9.48 -11.49
CA ALA A 485 10.75 -10.25 -12.73
C ALA A 485 10.08 -9.57 -13.94
N PHE A 486 9.21 -8.60 -13.72
CA PHE A 486 8.52 -7.80 -14.73
C PHE A 486 9.06 -6.36 -14.83
N ASP A 487 10.06 -5.99 -14.01
CA ASP A 487 10.66 -4.65 -14.01
C ASP A 487 11.80 -4.57 -15.02
N LEU A 488 11.45 -4.37 -16.31
CA LEU A 488 12.44 -4.30 -17.39
C LEU A 488 13.46 -3.16 -17.21
N LYS A 489 13.09 -2.07 -16.52
CA LYS A 489 14.00 -0.95 -16.23
C LYS A 489 15.08 -1.38 -15.24
N LEU A 490 14.67 -2.11 -14.22
CA LEU A 490 15.57 -2.62 -13.19
C LEU A 490 16.45 -3.75 -13.74
N LEU A 491 15.87 -4.67 -14.52
CA LEU A 491 16.59 -5.79 -15.14
C LEU A 491 17.63 -5.32 -16.18
N ALA A 492 17.35 -4.25 -16.92
CA ALA A 492 18.26 -3.66 -17.89
C ALA A 492 19.34 -2.76 -17.25
N SER A 493 19.19 -2.36 -15.98
CA SER A 493 20.17 -1.51 -15.30
C SER A 493 21.35 -2.35 -14.79
N ALA A 494 22.57 -2.05 -15.26
CA ALA A 494 23.80 -2.73 -14.84
C ALA A 494 24.31 -2.27 -13.46
N GLU A 495 23.68 -1.28 -12.82
CA GLU A 495 24.09 -0.73 -11.53
C GLU A 495 23.50 -1.53 -10.37
N GLU A 496 24.30 -1.85 -9.35
CA GLU A 496 23.83 -2.28 -8.05
C GLU A 496 22.88 -1.21 -7.48
N ASN A 497 21.59 -1.57 -7.36
CA ASN A 497 20.54 -0.62 -7.01
C ASN A 497 20.55 -0.29 -5.51
N THR A 498 21.46 0.59 -5.09
CA THR A 498 21.50 1.18 -3.74
C THR A 498 20.36 2.18 -3.47
N LYS A 499 19.49 2.45 -4.47
CA LYS A 499 18.44 3.49 -4.39
C LYS A 499 17.17 3.04 -3.65
N PHE A 500 17.03 1.75 -3.35
CA PHE A 500 15.83 1.19 -2.74
C PHE A 500 16.10 0.61 -1.35
N SER A 501 15.05 0.50 -0.52
CA SER A 501 15.12 -0.27 0.72
C SER A 501 15.17 -1.76 0.44
N LYS A 502 15.76 -2.53 1.37
CA LYS A 502 15.75 -4.00 1.31
C LYS A 502 14.32 -4.55 1.26
N ALA A 503 14.16 -5.73 0.65
CA ALA A 503 12.85 -6.35 0.42
C ALA A 503 12.20 -6.89 1.70
N VAL A 504 13.02 -7.33 2.66
CA VAL A 504 12.60 -7.94 3.93
C VAL A 504 12.90 -7.02 5.11
#